data_e6f8b20cf47768f788f150bf7b7aa124
#
_entry.id   e6f8b20cf47768f788f150bf7b7aa124
#
_cell.length_a   1.000
_cell.length_b   1.000
_cell.length_c   1.000
_cell.angle_alpha   90.00
_cell.angle_beta   90.00
_cell.angle_gamma   90.00
#
_symmetry.space_group_name_H-M   'P 1'
#
loop_
_entity.id
_entity.type
_entity.pdbx_description
1 polymer ?
#
loop_
_entity_poly.entity_id
_entity_poly.type
_entity_poly.pdbx_seq_one_letter_code
_entity_poly.pdbx_strand_id
1 'polypeptide(L)'
;MNDKSTILIMDSNHSNLELLSEQLEQAGYQTLVAASSKEFDQSINGEEKIALTLIDISGFDQHIWQRCEELHKAKIPFIVISPRRSSTVQRHSMEHGASGLLAKPLDFKDLLEHIHTVLGD
;
A
#
# COMPACT_ATOMS: atom_id res chain seq x y z
N MET A 1 1.42 -3.66 26.11
CA MET A 1 0.72 -2.73 25.28
C MET A 1 0.84 -3.14 23.83
N ASN A 2 -0.25 -3.27 23.15
CA ASN A 2 -0.23 -3.73 21.77
C ASN A 2 -0.35 -2.54 20.82
N ASP A 3 0.79 -2.08 20.36
CA ASP A 3 0.79 -1.04 19.34
C ASP A 3 0.53 -1.71 18.01
N LYS A 4 -0.65 -1.46 17.48
CA LYS A 4 -0.98 -1.98 16.17
C LYS A 4 -0.23 -1.18 15.12
N SER A 5 0.36 -1.89 14.15
CA SER A 5 0.98 -1.23 13.02
C SER A 5 -0.11 -0.59 12.15
N THR A 6 0.17 0.59 11.66
CA THR A 6 -0.75 1.33 10.80
C THR A 6 -0.37 1.12 9.35
N ILE A 7 -1.33 0.69 8.54
CA ILE A 7 -1.15 0.46 7.11
C ILE A 7 -1.97 1.50 6.36
N LEU A 8 -1.30 2.25 5.48
CA LEU A 8 -1.97 3.18 4.57
C LEU A 8 -2.37 2.41 3.32
N ILE A 9 -3.64 2.50 2.94
CA ILE A 9 -4.15 1.85 1.74
C ILE A 9 -4.51 2.93 0.72
N MET A 10 -3.89 2.87 -0.45
CA MET A 10 -4.16 3.81 -1.54
C MET A 10 -4.81 3.06 -2.70
N ASP A 11 -6.03 3.45 -3.05
CA ASP A 11 -6.82 2.82 -4.10
C ASP A 11 -7.88 3.82 -4.55
N SER A 12 -8.04 4.00 -5.86
CA SER A 12 -9.04 4.93 -6.38
C SER A 12 -10.48 4.44 -6.20
N ASN A 13 -10.67 3.16 -5.87
CA ASN A 13 -11.99 2.56 -5.70
C ASN A 13 -12.36 2.49 -4.22
N HIS A 14 -13.39 3.24 -3.82
CA HIS A 14 -13.80 3.31 -2.42
C HIS A 14 -14.26 1.96 -1.86
N SER A 15 -14.92 1.13 -2.67
CA SER A 15 -15.35 -0.18 -2.22
C SER A 15 -14.16 -1.09 -1.88
N ASN A 16 -13.11 -1.02 -2.68
CA ASN A 16 -11.89 -1.78 -2.40
C ASN A 16 -11.21 -1.29 -1.13
N LEU A 17 -11.18 0.03 -0.91
CA LEU A 17 -10.62 0.60 0.31
C LEU A 17 -11.36 0.09 1.54
N GLU A 18 -12.69 0.13 1.51
CA GLU A 18 -13.49 -0.35 2.64
C GLU A 18 -13.25 -1.82 2.91
N LEU A 19 -13.22 -2.64 1.86
CA LEU A 19 -13.03 -4.08 2.01
C LEU A 19 -11.66 -4.42 2.57
N LEU A 20 -10.61 -3.84 2.02
CA LEU A 20 -9.24 -4.08 2.49
C LEU A 20 -9.06 -3.57 3.91
N SER A 21 -9.58 -2.38 4.21
CA SER A 21 -9.48 -1.80 5.53
C SER A 21 -10.13 -2.72 6.56
N GLU A 22 -11.34 -3.20 6.28
CA GLU A 22 -12.04 -4.10 7.17
C GLU A 22 -11.27 -5.39 7.39
N GLN A 23 -10.77 -6.00 6.32
CA GLN A 23 -10.02 -7.25 6.42
C GLN A 23 -8.72 -7.08 7.21
N LEU A 24 -8.01 -5.97 6.99
CA LEU A 24 -6.76 -5.72 7.71
C LEU A 24 -7.01 -5.41 9.18
N GLU A 25 -8.10 -4.70 9.50
CA GLU A 25 -8.45 -4.44 10.88
C GLU A 25 -8.80 -5.72 11.62
N GLN A 26 -9.49 -6.64 10.95
CA GLN A 26 -9.77 -7.96 11.52
C GLN A 26 -8.49 -8.75 11.75
N ALA A 27 -7.45 -8.50 10.97
CA ALA A 27 -6.16 -9.16 11.13
C ALA A 27 -5.27 -8.49 12.19
N GLY A 28 -5.73 -7.41 12.81
CA GLY A 28 -5.02 -6.78 13.92
C GLY A 28 -4.25 -5.51 13.56
N TYR A 29 -4.46 -4.96 12.37
CA TYR A 29 -3.77 -3.72 11.96
C TYR A 29 -4.70 -2.52 12.10
N GLN A 30 -4.11 -1.33 12.22
CA GLN A 30 -4.84 -0.09 12.04
C GLN A 30 -4.72 0.31 10.57
N THR A 31 -5.72 1.01 10.05
CA THR A 31 -5.69 1.41 8.65
C THR A 31 -5.97 2.90 8.48
N LEU A 32 -5.31 3.48 7.48
CA LEU A 32 -5.64 4.77 6.92
C LEU A 32 -5.94 4.54 5.44
N VAL A 33 -6.85 5.30 4.87
CA VAL A 33 -7.24 5.13 3.48
C VAL A 33 -7.03 6.41 2.70
N ALA A 34 -6.63 6.28 1.44
CA ALA A 34 -6.45 7.41 0.54
C ALA A 34 -6.97 7.02 -0.83
N ALA A 35 -8.00 7.72 -1.30
CA ALA A 35 -8.58 7.48 -2.62
C ALA A 35 -8.00 8.39 -3.70
N SER A 36 -7.12 9.30 -3.33
CA SER A 36 -6.53 10.27 -4.25
C SER A 36 -5.12 10.63 -3.80
N SER A 37 -4.35 11.23 -4.68
CA SER A 37 -3.02 11.73 -4.34
C SER A 37 -3.06 12.77 -3.24
N LYS A 38 -4.10 13.60 -3.21
CA LYS A 38 -4.27 14.59 -2.17
C LYS A 38 -4.44 13.94 -0.80
N GLU A 39 -5.30 12.92 -0.72
CA GLU A 39 -5.53 12.21 0.53
C GLU A 39 -4.25 11.46 0.96
N PHE A 40 -3.53 10.90 0.00
CA PHE A 40 -2.25 10.27 0.28
C PHE A 40 -1.28 11.27 0.93
N ASP A 41 -1.13 12.45 0.31
CA ASP A 41 -0.22 13.47 0.83
C ASP A 41 -0.61 13.90 2.23
N GLN A 42 -1.91 14.03 2.50
CA GLN A 42 -2.42 14.37 3.83
C GLN A 42 -2.07 13.28 4.85
N SER A 43 -2.18 12.02 4.46
CA SER A 43 -1.86 10.91 5.36
C SER A 43 -0.38 10.84 5.68
N ILE A 44 0.47 11.04 4.68
CA ILE A 44 1.93 10.99 4.87
C ILE A 44 2.40 12.15 5.75
N ASN A 45 1.79 13.32 5.61
CA ASN A 45 2.17 14.50 6.38
C ASN A 45 1.46 14.62 7.72
N GLY A 46 0.59 13.65 8.04
CA GLY A 46 -0.11 13.62 9.31
C GLY A 46 0.76 13.11 10.45
N GLU A 47 0.15 13.04 11.62
CA GLU A 47 0.86 12.62 12.83
C GLU A 47 0.98 11.10 12.96
N GLU A 48 0.14 10.36 12.26
CA GLU A 48 0.13 8.91 12.37
C GLU A 48 1.37 8.31 11.72
N LYS A 49 2.05 7.45 12.46
CA LYS A 49 3.22 6.76 11.93
C LYS A 49 2.77 5.59 11.06
N ILE A 50 3.11 5.63 9.80
CA ILE A 50 2.74 4.60 8.84
C ILE A 50 3.84 3.55 8.77
N ALA A 51 3.47 2.29 9.03
CA ALA A 51 4.42 1.19 9.01
C ALA A 51 4.58 0.58 7.63
N LEU A 52 3.53 0.66 6.80
CA LEU A 52 3.51 0.07 5.46
C LEU A 52 2.43 0.75 4.64
N THR A 53 2.65 0.87 3.34
CA THR A 53 1.65 1.39 2.41
C THR A 53 1.33 0.33 1.36
N LEU A 54 0.04 0.14 1.10
CA LEU A 54 -0.44 -0.67 -0.02
C LEU A 54 -0.91 0.29 -1.10
N ILE A 55 -0.39 0.15 -2.30
CA ILE A 55 -0.74 1.04 -3.41
C ILE A 55 -1.32 0.23 -4.56
N ASP A 56 -2.63 0.37 -4.79
CA ASP A 56 -3.26 -0.16 -5.99
C ASP A 56 -3.12 0.90 -7.07
N ILE A 57 -2.34 0.59 -8.09
CA ILE A 57 -2.02 1.57 -9.14
C ILE A 57 -3.14 1.77 -10.15
N SER A 58 -4.20 0.95 -10.09
CA SER A 58 -5.35 1.09 -10.99
C SER A 58 -6.01 2.46 -10.79
N GLY A 59 -6.28 3.15 -11.87
CA GLY A 59 -6.98 4.43 -11.82
C GLY A 59 -6.10 5.63 -11.46
N PHE A 60 -4.81 5.41 -11.23
CA PHE A 60 -3.86 6.50 -11.03
C PHE A 60 -2.99 6.67 -12.26
N ASP A 61 -2.52 7.89 -12.50
CA ASP A 61 -1.61 8.16 -13.60
C ASP A 61 -0.15 7.90 -13.20
N GLN A 62 0.78 8.28 -14.06
CA GLN A 62 2.21 8.02 -13.82
C GLN A 62 2.77 8.75 -12.60
N HIS A 63 2.08 9.77 -12.11
CA HIS A 63 2.51 10.47 -10.90
C HIS A 63 2.47 9.59 -9.65
N ILE A 64 1.80 8.43 -9.75
CA ILE A 64 1.79 7.47 -8.63
C ILE A 64 3.23 7.02 -8.30
N TRP A 65 4.10 6.93 -9.30
CA TRP A 65 5.49 6.52 -9.07
C TRP A 65 6.27 7.54 -8.28
N GLN A 66 5.91 8.83 -8.39
CA GLN A 66 6.52 9.87 -7.55
C GLN A 66 6.15 9.66 -6.09
N ARG A 67 4.93 9.22 -5.80
CA ARG A 67 4.51 8.91 -4.43
C ARG A 67 5.28 7.70 -3.89
N CYS A 68 5.51 6.71 -4.74
CA CYS A 68 6.35 5.56 -4.35
C CYS A 68 7.75 6.03 -3.98
N GLU A 69 8.32 6.94 -4.76
CA GLU A 69 9.65 7.48 -4.48
C GLU A 69 9.68 8.24 -3.16
N GLU A 70 8.63 9.01 -2.87
CA GLU A 70 8.52 9.72 -1.59
C GLU A 70 8.47 8.73 -0.42
N LEU A 71 7.74 7.64 -0.56
CA LEU A 71 7.69 6.60 0.45
C LEU A 71 9.07 5.97 0.67
N HIS A 72 9.76 5.69 -0.42
CA HIS A 72 11.10 5.11 -0.35
C HIS A 72 12.07 6.05 0.39
N LYS A 73 12.03 7.33 0.07
CA LYS A 73 12.86 8.33 0.75
C LYS A 73 12.53 8.45 2.24
N ALA A 74 11.26 8.32 2.57
CA ALA A 74 10.81 8.38 3.97
C ALA A 74 11.05 7.07 4.71
N LYS A 75 11.59 6.05 4.03
CA LYS A 75 11.84 4.71 4.58
C LYS A 75 10.55 4.01 5.04
N ILE A 76 9.46 4.29 4.33
CA ILE A 76 8.20 3.59 4.54
C ILE A 76 8.08 2.51 3.48
N PRO A 77 8.09 1.23 3.86
CA PRO A 77 7.96 0.16 2.88
C PRO A 77 6.60 0.21 2.20
N PHE A 78 6.54 -0.21 0.95
CA PHE A 78 5.27 -0.24 0.24
C PHE A 78 5.18 -1.46 -0.68
N ILE A 79 3.96 -1.95 -0.84
CA ILE A 79 3.64 -3.05 -1.73
C ILE A 79 2.74 -2.50 -2.84
N VAL A 80 3.12 -2.76 -4.09
CA VAL A 80 2.35 -2.33 -5.25
C VAL A 80 1.36 -3.43 -5.62
N ILE A 81 0.10 -3.04 -5.87
CA ILE A 81 -0.92 -3.95 -6.35
C ILE A 81 -1.25 -3.54 -7.78
N SER A 82 -1.04 -4.45 -8.72
CA SER A 82 -1.24 -4.22 -10.14
C SER A 82 -2.55 -4.86 -10.60
N PRO A 83 -3.29 -4.22 -11.54
CA PRO A 83 -4.53 -4.83 -12.06
C PRO A 83 -4.27 -6.16 -12.79
N ARG A 84 -3.06 -6.37 -13.26
CA ARG A 84 -2.67 -7.61 -13.93
C ARG A 84 -1.15 -7.72 -13.93
N ARG A 85 -0.65 -8.89 -14.25
CA ARG A 85 0.80 -9.07 -14.39
C ARG A 85 1.31 -8.22 -15.55
N SER A 86 2.38 -7.47 -15.29
CA SER A 86 2.97 -6.57 -16.26
C SER A 86 4.45 -6.44 -15.97
N SER A 87 5.29 -6.73 -16.96
CA SER A 87 6.73 -6.57 -16.81
C SER A 87 7.11 -5.09 -16.66
N THR A 88 6.33 -4.19 -17.27
CA THR A 88 6.55 -2.75 -17.13
C THR A 88 6.30 -2.30 -15.70
N VAL A 89 5.17 -2.73 -15.11
CA VAL A 89 4.85 -2.39 -13.73
C VAL A 89 5.87 -3.00 -12.78
N GLN A 90 6.29 -4.24 -13.04
CA GLN A 90 7.31 -4.90 -12.21
C GLN A 90 8.61 -4.09 -12.21
N ARG A 91 9.06 -3.65 -13.38
CA ARG A 91 10.27 -2.86 -13.49
C ARG A 91 10.14 -1.53 -12.76
N HIS A 92 9.04 -0.80 -12.96
CA HIS A 92 8.80 0.47 -12.27
C HIS A 92 8.75 0.28 -10.75
N SER A 93 8.09 -0.78 -10.30
CA SER A 93 7.99 -1.05 -8.87
C SER A 93 9.37 -1.27 -8.25
N MET A 94 10.20 -2.06 -8.91
CA MET A 94 11.55 -2.34 -8.41
C MET A 94 12.44 -1.10 -8.47
N GLU A 95 12.34 -0.32 -9.55
CA GLU A 95 13.14 0.90 -9.70
C GLU A 95 12.82 1.93 -8.62
N HIS A 96 11.59 1.95 -8.12
CA HIS A 96 11.16 2.91 -7.10
C HIS A 96 11.19 2.34 -5.68
N GLY A 97 11.75 1.14 -5.52
CA GLY A 97 12.03 0.59 -4.20
C GLY A 97 10.88 -0.15 -3.53
N ALA A 98 9.94 -0.68 -4.32
CA ALA A 98 8.83 -1.45 -3.76
C ALA A 98 9.34 -2.65 -2.96
N SER A 99 8.71 -2.92 -1.83
CA SER A 99 9.00 -4.09 -1.00
C SER A 99 8.32 -5.35 -1.52
N GLY A 100 7.31 -5.21 -2.38
CA GLY A 100 6.62 -6.32 -2.98
C GLY A 100 5.70 -5.87 -4.09
N LEU A 101 5.28 -6.82 -4.90
CA LEU A 101 4.36 -6.58 -6.01
C LEU A 101 3.38 -7.74 -6.07
N LEU A 102 2.09 -7.42 -6.06
CA LEU A 102 1.02 -8.41 -6.20
C LEU A 102 0.14 -8.03 -7.38
N ALA A 103 -0.31 -9.04 -8.12
CA ALA A 103 -1.23 -8.84 -9.23
C ALA A 103 -2.62 -9.33 -8.85
N LYS A 104 -3.64 -8.66 -9.39
CA LYS A 104 -5.02 -9.11 -9.20
C LYS A 104 -5.31 -10.34 -10.06
N PRO A 105 -6.19 -11.23 -9.64
CA PRO A 105 -7.06 -11.11 -8.47
C PRO A 105 -6.25 -11.27 -7.17
N LEU A 106 -6.54 -10.41 -6.21
CA LEU A 106 -5.78 -10.35 -4.97
C LEU A 106 -6.26 -11.42 -3.99
N ASP A 107 -5.33 -12.29 -3.59
CA ASP A 107 -5.60 -13.27 -2.55
C ASP A 107 -5.19 -12.64 -1.21
N PHE A 108 -6.15 -12.49 -0.31
CA PHE A 108 -5.89 -11.82 0.96
C PHE A 108 -4.86 -12.57 1.80
N LYS A 109 -4.84 -13.89 1.73
CA LYS A 109 -3.84 -14.69 2.45
C LYS A 109 -2.43 -14.37 1.97
N ASP A 110 -2.25 -14.28 0.65
CA ASP A 110 -0.96 -13.90 0.08
C ASP A 110 -0.56 -12.48 0.50
N LEU A 111 -1.53 -11.57 0.51
CA LEU A 111 -1.28 -10.20 0.95
C LEU A 111 -0.80 -10.16 2.40
N LEU A 112 -1.46 -10.90 3.28
CA LEU A 112 -1.05 -10.96 4.68
C LEU A 112 0.34 -11.53 4.84
N GLU A 113 0.70 -12.55 4.08
CA GLU A 113 2.05 -13.11 4.12
C GLU A 113 3.10 -12.09 3.73
N HIS A 114 2.82 -11.30 2.69
CA HIS A 114 3.73 -10.24 2.27
C HIS A 114 3.86 -9.16 3.35
N ILE A 115 2.74 -8.78 3.94
CA ILE A 115 2.75 -7.79 5.02
C ILE A 115 3.59 -8.27 6.19
N HIS A 116 3.38 -9.52 6.62
CA HIS A 116 4.14 -10.09 7.72
C HIS A 116 5.64 -10.13 7.42
N THR A 117 5.99 -10.49 6.19
CA THR A 117 7.39 -10.54 5.77
C THR A 117 8.02 -9.15 5.81
N VAL A 118 7.33 -8.13 5.31
CA VAL A 118 7.85 -6.77 5.27
C VAL A 118 7.97 -6.17 6.67
N LEU A 119 6.97 -6.39 7.50
CA LEU A 119 6.95 -5.83 8.85
C LEU A 119 7.76 -6.66 9.85
N GLY A 120 8.11 -7.88 9.52
CA GLY A 120 8.91 -8.74 10.40
C GLY A 120 8.14 -9.39 11.52
N ASP A 121 6.81 -9.43 11.41
CA ASP A 121 5.98 -10.08 12.44
C ASP A 121 5.47 -11.45 12.03
#